data_0fbc708d3046c08809913c4f9369637d
#
_entry.id   0fbc708d3046c08809913c4f9369637d
#
_cell.length_a   1.000
_cell.length_b   1.000
_cell.length_c   1.000
_cell.angle_alpha   90.00
_cell.angle_beta   90.00
_cell.angle_gamma   90.00
#
_symmetry.space_group_name_H-M   'P 1'
#
loop_
_entity.id
_entity.type
_entity.pdbx_description
1 polymer ?
#
loop_
_entity_poly.entity_id
_entity_poly.type
_entity_poly.pdbx_seq_one_letter_code
_entity_poly.pdbx_strand_id
1 'polypeptide(L)'
;AQCLGVGSSTSSMSPEEMAAAAKAGVEYVEIGISGRGTVAEIREKALHAKHMADEAGLKVWSCHLPFSRKLDISVLNDSARMANLEFLTEMIAICGEVGPEKLVLHPSSEPIADGEREQRIRNSIASIGILRREAARIGAQLCIEDLPRTCLGRNSAELLRIIAPYPEVKICFDTNHLLSEDLLHFVEACGDRIATVHVS
;
A
#
# COMPACT_ATOMS: atom_id res chain seq x y z
N ALA A 1 4.35 -5.51 22.73
CA ALA A 1 4.51 -4.07 22.64
C ALA A 1 3.67 -3.60 21.45
N GLN A 2 2.84 -2.58 21.63
CA GLN A 2 2.15 -1.94 20.50
C GLN A 2 3.17 -1.07 19.79
N CYS A 3 3.39 -1.35 18.50
CA CYS A 3 4.23 -0.50 17.67
C CYS A 3 3.38 0.69 17.20
N LEU A 4 3.87 1.91 17.43
CA LEU A 4 3.32 3.12 16.83
C LEU A 4 4.14 3.40 15.58
N GLY A 5 3.58 3.08 14.41
CA GLY A 5 4.13 3.49 13.13
C GLY A 5 3.58 4.85 12.73
N VAL A 6 4.42 5.76 12.28
CA VAL A 6 4.00 6.99 11.63
C VAL A 6 4.20 6.84 10.14
N GLY A 7 3.10 6.88 9.38
CA GLY A 7 3.15 6.91 7.93
C GLY A 7 3.59 8.30 7.46
N SER A 8 4.69 8.34 6.70
CA SER A 8 5.16 9.55 6.05
C SER A 8 5.52 9.24 4.61
N SER A 9 5.10 10.11 3.70
CA SER A 9 5.65 10.12 2.36
C SER A 9 7.09 10.68 2.46
N THR A 10 8.06 9.92 1.95
CA THR A 10 9.48 10.30 1.99
C THR A 10 9.82 11.62 1.32
N SER A 11 8.92 12.17 0.52
CA SER A 11 9.05 13.50 -0.08
C SER A 11 8.79 14.65 0.91
N SER A 12 8.36 14.37 2.13
CA SER A 12 7.89 15.37 3.10
C SER A 12 8.61 15.36 4.45
N MET A 13 9.48 14.38 4.75
CA MET A 13 10.25 14.39 6.00
C MET A 13 11.72 14.73 5.75
N SER A 14 12.19 15.79 6.42
CA SER A 14 13.60 16.09 6.52
C SER A 14 14.31 15.14 7.53
N PRO A 15 15.65 15.06 7.51
CA PRO A 15 16.40 14.34 8.54
C PRO A 15 16.07 14.82 9.96
N GLU A 16 15.86 16.13 10.13
CA GLU A 16 15.51 16.74 11.41
C GLU A 16 14.13 16.31 11.90
N GLU A 17 13.16 16.20 11.00
CA GLU A 17 11.80 15.71 11.31
C GLU A 17 11.82 14.23 11.68
N MET A 18 12.62 13.40 11.01
CA MET A 18 12.81 12.00 11.39
C MET A 18 13.47 11.86 12.77
N ALA A 19 14.50 12.63 13.04
CA ALA A 19 15.16 12.66 14.35
C ALA A 19 14.21 13.14 15.45
N ALA A 20 13.37 14.14 15.16
CA ALA A 20 12.34 14.62 16.10
C ALA A 20 11.27 13.55 16.38
N ALA A 21 10.82 12.83 15.36
CA ALA A 21 9.88 11.72 15.51
C ALA A 21 10.46 10.59 16.37
N ALA A 22 11.70 10.18 16.13
CA ALA A 22 12.40 9.19 16.95
C ALA A 22 12.53 9.64 18.42
N LYS A 23 12.89 10.91 18.65
CA LYS A 23 12.97 11.50 19.99
C LYS A 23 11.61 11.54 20.69
N ALA A 24 10.52 11.67 19.94
CA ALA A 24 9.15 11.62 20.44
C ALA A 24 8.64 10.19 20.74
N GLY A 25 9.45 9.15 20.49
CA GLY A 25 9.13 7.75 20.78
C GLY A 25 8.51 7.00 19.58
N VAL A 26 8.56 7.57 18.38
CA VAL A 26 8.22 6.84 17.16
C VAL A 26 9.29 5.80 16.89
N GLU A 27 8.90 4.57 16.56
CA GLU A 27 9.82 3.47 16.28
C GLU A 27 9.88 3.09 14.80
N TYR A 28 8.82 3.41 14.04
CA TYR A 28 8.63 2.95 12.67
C TYR A 28 8.22 4.07 11.73
N VAL A 29 8.55 3.90 10.45
CA VAL A 29 8.10 4.79 9.37
C VAL A 29 7.56 3.98 8.19
N GLU A 30 6.68 4.59 7.42
CA GLU A 30 6.30 4.15 6.08
C GLU A 30 7.05 4.96 5.03
N ILE A 31 7.59 4.29 4.01
CA ILE A 31 8.25 4.92 2.88
C ILE A 31 7.34 4.89 1.66
N GLY A 32 6.92 6.06 1.18
CA GLY A 32 6.18 6.19 -0.08
C GLY A 32 7.10 6.02 -1.29
N ILE A 33 6.77 5.07 -2.16
CA ILE A 33 7.51 4.84 -3.40
C ILE A 33 6.94 5.74 -4.50
N SER A 34 7.79 6.54 -5.12
CA SER A 34 7.35 7.45 -6.19
C SER A 34 6.87 6.68 -7.42
N GLY A 35 5.78 7.14 -8.03
CA GLY A 35 5.35 6.70 -9.36
C GLY A 35 5.87 7.57 -10.50
N ARG A 36 6.81 8.47 -10.24
CA ARG A 36 7.34 9.45 -11.20
C ARG A 36 8.85 9.43 -11.24
N GLY A 37 9.40 9.51 -12.45
CA GLY A 37 10.83 9.44 -12.72
C GLY A 37 11.24 8.13 -13.36
N THR A 38 12.51 7.97 -13.62
CA THR A 38 13.10 6.70 -14.06
C THR A 38 13.19 5.72 -12.87
N VAL A 39 13.28 4.43 -13.15
CA VAL A 39 13.46 3.39 -12.12
C VAL A 39 14.70 3.68 -11.26
N ALA A 40 15.77 4.17 -11.85
CA ALA A 40 17.01 4.55 -11.14
C ALA A 40 16.77 5.71 -10.15
N GLU A 41 16.06 6.76 -10.57
CA GLU A 41 15.72 7.89 -9.70
C GLU A 41 14.77 7.49 -8.56
N ILE A 42 13.81 6.61 -8.84
CA ILE A 42 12.90 6.10 -7.82
C ILE A 42 13.67 5.27 -6.79
N ARG A 43 14.58 4.39 -7.25
CA ARG A 43 15.44 3.59 -6.39
C ARG A 43 16.33 4.46 -5.50
N GLU A 44 16.98 5.46 -6.08
CA GLU A 44 17.84 6.40 -5.33
C GLU A 44 17.07 7.11 -4.21
N LYS A 45 15.86 7.62 -4.53
CA LYS A 45 15.00 8.27 -3.53
C LYS A 45 14.55 7.33 -2.42
N ALA A 46 14.16 6.10 -2.77
CA ALA A 46 13.74 5.11 -1.78
C ALA A 46 14.89 4.72 -0.82
N LEU A 47 16.08 4.49 -1.37
CA LEU A 47 17.27 4.17 -0.56
C LEU A 47 17.76 5.37 0.27
N HIS A 48 17.65 6.59 -0.25
CA HIS A 48 17.95 7.80 0.51
C HIS A 48 17.01 7.94 1.72
N ALA A 49 15.71 7.70 1.52
CA ALA A 49 14.73 7.74 2.60
C ALA A 49 15.00 6.66 3.67
N LYS A 50 15.36 5.44 3.23
CA LYS A 50 15.80 4.39 4.14
C LYS A 50 17.02 4.81 4.95
N HIS A 51 18.03 5.39 4.30
CA HIS A 51 19.23 5.87 4.98
C HIS A 51 18.91 6.91 6.06
N MET A 52 18.06 7.90 5.74
CA MET A 52 17.62 8.90 6.72
C MET A 52 16.88 8.25 7.92
N ALA A 53 16.04 7.24 7.67
CA ALA A 53 15.35 6.49 8.73
C ALA A 53 16.36 5.74 9.62
N ASP A 54 17.33 5.06 9.01
CA ASP A 54 18.39 4.33 9.72
C ASP A 54 19.23 5.28 10.60
N GLU A 55 19.63 6.44 10.10
CA GLU A 55 20.37 7.46 10.86
C GLU A 55 19.57 8.00 12.05
N ALA A 56 18.26 8.12 11.90
CA ALA A 56 17.35 8.51 13.00
C ALA A 56 17.02 7.36 13.97
N GLY A 57 17.46 6.12 13.70
CA GLY A 57 17.15 4.93 14.49
C GLY A 57 15.72 4.41 14.30
N LEU A 58 15.04 4.82 13.23
CA LEU A 58 13.70 4.38 12.86
C LEU A 58 13.76 3.11 12.00
N LYS A 59 12.80 2.20 12.18
CA LYS A 59 12.64 1.01 11.35
C LYS A 59 11.62 1.25 10.25
N VAL A 60 11.84 0.69 9.07
CA VAL A 60 10.85 0.75 8.01
C VAL A 60 9.79 -0.33 8.25
N TRP A 61 8.58 0.08 8.61
CA TRP A 61 7.43 -0.81 8.79
C TRP A 61 6.83 -1.20 7.45
N SER A 62 6.55 -0.21 6.61
CA SER A 62 5.90 -0.43 5.32
C SER A 62 6.52 0.43 4.22
N CYS A 63 6.36 -0.05 2.99
CA CYS A 63 6.47 0.77 1.80
C CYS A 63 5.08 0.89 1.16
N HIS A 64 4.67 2.13 0.87
CA HIS A 64 3.47 2.40 0.10
C HIS A 64 3.80 2.38 -1.38
N LEU A 65 3.26 1.42 -2.12
CA LEU A 65 3.46 1.31 -3.56
C LEU A 65 2.81 2.49 -4.29
N PRO A 66 3.37 2.94 -5.43
CA PRO A 66 2.84 4.07 -6.16
C PRO A 66 1.45 3.77 -6.70
N PHE A 67 0.60 4.78 -6.66
CA PHE A 67 -0.77 4.71 -7.14
C PHE A 67 -1.15 5.96 -7.93
N SER A 68 -1.98 5.79 -8.93
CA SER A 68 -2.59 6.89 -9.69
C SER A 68 -3.62 6.31 -10.66
N ARG A 69 -4.39 7.17 -11.33
CA ARG A 69 -5.28 6.73 -12.43
C ARG A 69 -4.55 5.99 -13.55
N LYS A 70 -3.24 6.24 -13.72
CA LYS A 70 -2.41 5.57 -14.73
C LYS A 70 -1.81 4.26 -14.23
N LEU A 71 -1.70 4.06 -12.90
CA LEU A 71 -1.14 2.88 -12.25
C LEU A 71 -2.22 2.02 -11.59
N ASP A 72 -3.39 1.95 -12.19
CA ASP A 72 -4.52 1.19 -11.68
C ASP A 72 -4.43 -0.28 -12.10
N ILE A 73 -4.42 -1.19 -11.13
CA ILE A 73 -4.32 -2.64 -11.33
C ILE A 73 -5.65 -3.30 -11.71
N SER A 74 -6.74 -2.54 -11.71
CA SER A 74 -8.10 -3.03 -11.99
C SER A 74 -8.60 -2.66 -13.38
N VAL A 75 -7.84 -1.88 -14.16
CA VAL A 75 -8.29 -1.35 -15.47
C VAL A 75 -8.76 -2.46 -16.40
N LEU A 76 -9.74 -2.11 -17.26
CA LEU A 76 -10.35 -3.05 -18.21
C LEU A 76 -9.43 -3.39 -19.39
N ASN A 77 -8.56 -2.47 -19.77
CA ASN A 77 -7.58 -2.71 -20.82
C ASN A 77 -6.45 -3.61 -20.31
N ASP A 78 -6.40 -4.85 -20.81
CA ASP A 78 -5.45 -5.85 -20.35
C ASP A 78 -3.99 -5.45 -20.62
N SER A 79 -3.68 -4.83 -21.76
CA SER A 79 -2.31 -4.39 -22.05
C SER A 79 -1.85 -3.30 -21.08
N ALA A 80 -2.71 -2.32 -20.78
CA ALA A 80 -2.41 -1.31 -19.78
C ALA A 80 -2.26 -1.90 -18.38
N ARG A 81 -3.12 -2.86 -18.02
CA ARG A 81 -3.05 -3.56 -16.73
C ARG A 81 -1.73 -4.33 -16.60
N MET A 82 -1.32 -5.05 -17.63
CA MET A 82 -0.05 -5.80 -17.61
C MET A 82 1.15 -4.86 -17.50
N ALA A 83 1.18 -3.74 -18.24
CA ALA A 83 2.24 -2.73 -18.09
C ALA A 83 2.29 -2.14 -16.67
N ASN A 84 1.13 -1.90 -16.04
CA ASN A 84 1.07 -1.47 -14.64
C ASN A 84 1.64 -2.53 -13.67
N LEU A 85 1.36 -3.81 -13.92
CA LEU A 85 1.89 -4.91 -13.10
C LEU A 85 3.40 -5.07 -13.27
N GLU A 86 3.94 -4.93 -14.48
CA GLU A 86 5.38 -4.94 -14.72
C GLU A 86 6.06 -3.81 -13.96
N PHE A 87 5.55 -2.59 -14.07
CA PHE A 87 6.08 -1.45 -13.33
C PHE A 87 6.02 -1.65 -11.80
N LEU A 88 4.87 -2.11 -11.27
CA LEU A 88 4.73 -2.38 -9.84
C LEU A 88 5.65 -3.51 -9.36
N THR A 89 5.93 -4.50 -10.20
CA THR A 89 6.91 -5.55 -9.90
C THR A 89 8.31 -4.96 -9.73
N GLU A 90 8.72 -4.02 -10.60
CA GLU A 90 9.98 -3.30 -10.43
C GLU A 90 10.01 -2.47 -9.12
N MET A 91 8.89 -1.81 -8.78
CA MET A 91 8.79 -1.07 -7.52
C MET A 91 8.88 -1.99 -6.29
N ILE A 92 8.30 -3.18 -6.35
CA ILE A 92 8.43 -4.19 -5.29
C ILE A 92 9.87 -4.65 -5.15
N ALA A 93 10.60 -4.82 -6.26
CA ALA A 93 12.02 -5.16 -6.21
C ALA A 93 12.85 -4.07 -5.49
N ILE A 94 12.58 -2.79 -5.76
CA ILE A 94 13.17 -1.66 -5.03
C ILE A 94 12.83 -1.72 -3.53
N CYS A 95 11.57 -2.03 -3.19
CA CYS A 95 11.18 -2.21 -1.79
C CYS A 95 11.97 -3.33 -1.12
N GLY A 96 12.38 -4.37 -1.84
CA GLY A 96 13.24 -5.43 -1.32
C GLY A 96 14.59 -4.93 -0.82
N GLU A 97 15.14 -3.87 -1.44
CA GLU A 97 16.37 -3.22 -0.98
C GLU A 97 16.14 -2.31 0.24
N VAL A 98 14.93 -1.77 0.38
CA VAL A 98 14.51 -0.99 1.54
C VAL A 98 14.25 -1.89 2.76
N GLY A 99 13.69 -3.07 2.55
CA GLY A 99 13.47 -4.09 3.57
C GLY A 99 12.27 -3.83 4.49
N PRO A 100 11.09 -3.45 3.98
CA PRO A 100 9.89 -3.26 4.80
C PRO A 100 9.29 -4.60 5.24
N GLU A 101 8.54 -4.60 6.35
CA GLU A 101 7.71 -5.76 6.74
C GLU A 101 6.43 -5.85 5.90
N LYS A 102 5.90 -4.74 5.44
CA LYS A 102 4.63 -4.64 4.70
C LYS A 102 4.77 -3.86 3.40
N LEU A 103 3.93 -4.21 2.43
CA LEU A 103 3.71 -3.40 1.22
C LEU A 103 2.25 -2.98 1.17
N VAL A 104 1.98 -1.69 1.09
CA VAL A 104 0.62 -1.16 0.92
C VAL A 104 0.34 -0.96 -0.57
N LEU A 105 -0.79 -1.49 -1.02
CA LEU A 105 -1.22 -1.44 -2.41
C LEU A 105 -2.69 -1.01 -2.52
N HIS A 106 -2.98 -0.05 -3.38
CA HIS A 106 -4.33 0.31 -3.76
C HIS A 106 -4.95 -0.74 -4.70
N PRO A 107 -6.15 -1.26 -4.43
CA PRO A 107 -6.81 -2.26 -5.30
C PRO A 107 -7.31 -1.66 -6.61
N SER A 108 -7.42 -0.34 -6.71
CA SER A 108 -7.88 0.40 -7.90
C SER A 108 -7.55 1.88 -7.82
N SER A 109 -8.00 2.61 -8.83
CA SER A 109 -8.11 4.08 -8.82
C SER A 109 -9.49 4.51 -9.33
N GLU A 110 -9.89 5.75 -9.03
CA GLU A 110 -11.17 6.31 -9.44
C GLU A 110 -11.09 7.25 -10.66
N PRO A 111 -12.18 7.52 -11.36
CA PRO A 111 -13.54 7.02 -11.09
C PRO A 111 -13.76 5.60 -11.63
N ILE A 112 -14.67 4.84 -10.98
CA ILE A 112 -15.14 3.54 -11.46
C ILE A 112 -16.65 3.62 -11.66
N ALA A 113 -17.11 3.35 -12.88
CA ALA A 113 -18.53 3.27 -13.21
C ALA A 113 -19.13 1.95 -12.67
N ASP A 114 -20.39 2.00 -12.23
CA ASP A 114 -21.06 0.81 -11.67
C ASP A 114 -21.10 -0.37 -12.65
N GLY A 115 -21.30 -0.10 -13.94
CA GLY A 115 -21.30 -1.13 -14.98
C GLY A 115 -19.94 -1.83 -15.19
N GLU A 116 -18.84 -1.23 -14.77
CA GLU A 116 -17.49 -1.81 -14.88
C GLU A 116 -17.07 -2.54 -13.60
N ARG A 117 -17.72 -2.25 -12.47
CA ARG A 117 -17.27 -2.61 -11.13
C ARG A 117 -16.93 -4.08 -10.97
N GLU A 118 -17.82 -4.96 -11.40
CA GLU A 118 -17.62 -6.40 -11.30
C GLU A 118 -16.42 -6.91 -12.10
N GLN A 119 -16.20 -6.38 -13.30
CA GLN A 119 -15.02 -6.77 -14.08
C GLN A 119 -13.73 -6.22 -13.46
N ARG A 120 -13.77 -5.00 -12.93
CA ARG A 120 -12.63 -4.39 -12.25
C ARG A 120 -12.27 -5.13 -10.96
N ILE A 121 -13.26 -5.64 -10.19
CA ILE A 121 -13.00 -6.50 -9.04
C ILE A 121 -12.26 -7.77 -9.49
N ARG A 122 -12.71 -8.44 -10.56
CA ARG A 122 -12.02 -9.63 -11.08
C ARG A 122 -10.60 -9.33 -11.52
N ASN A 123 -10.39 -8.21 -12.20
CA ASN A 123 -9.07 -7.77 -12.63
C ASN A 123 -8.15 -7.46 -11.44
N SER A 124 -8.66 -6.75 -10.43
CA SER A 124 -7.92 -6.46 -9.20
C SER A 124 -7.50 -7.74 -8.48
N ILE A 125 -8.41 -8.71 -8.31
CA ILE A 125 -8.11 -10.02 -7.73
C ILE A 125 -6.97 -10.72 -8.50
N ALA A 126 -7.07 -10.79 -9.83
CA ALA A 126 -6.04 -11.41 -10.66
C ALA A 126 -4.68 -10.72 -10.52
N SER A 127 -4.68 -9.39 -10.50
CA SER A 127 -3.48 -8.55 -10.35
C SER A 127 -2.83 -8.72 -8.97
N ILE A 128 -3.62 -8.73 -7.90
CA ILE A 128 -3.15 -9.01 -6.53
C ILE A 128 -2.52 -10.41 -6.48
N GLY A 129 -3.11 -11.39 -7.17
CA GLY A 129 -2.56 -12.75 -7.28
C GLY A 129 -1.15 -12.82 -7.88
N ILE A 130 -0.76 -11.85 -8.71
CA ILE A 130 0.60 -11.71 -9.24
C ILE A 130 1.49 -10.99 -8.22
N LEU A 131 1.09 -9.81 -7.78
CA LEU A 131 1.92 -8.92 -6.94
C LEU A 131 2.19 -9.51 -5.54
N ARG A 132 1.27 -10.30 -4.96
CA ARG A 132 1.51 -10.98 -3.68
C ARG A 132 2.69 -11.96 -3.74
N ARG A 133 2.94 -12.58 -4.90
CA ARG A 133 4.09 -13.48 -5.09
C ARG A 133 5.40 -12.70 -5.13
N GLU A 134 5.38 -11.53 -5.75
CA GLU A 134 6.54 -10.63 -5.77
C GLU A 134 6.83 -10.08 -4.36
N ALA A 135 5.78 -9.69 -3.61
CA ALA A 135 5.92 -9.30 -2.21
C ALA A 135 6.54 -10.42 -1.36
N ALA A 136 6.07 -11.66 -1.53
CA ALA A 136 6.62 -12.82 -0.81
C ALA A 136 8.10 -13.09 -1.15
N ARG A 137 8.54 -12.83 -2.39
CA ARG A 137 9.94 -13.00 -2.81
C ARG A 137 10.90 -12.09 -2.05
N ILE A 138 10.44 -10.90 -1.67
CA ILE A 138 11.24 -9.95 -0.87
C ILE A 138 11.00 -10.10 0.64
N GLY A 139 10.21 -11.07 1.07
CA GLY A 139 9.89 -11.31 2.47
C GLY A 139 8.86 -10.35 3.08
N ALA A 140 8.19 -9.53 2.27
CA ALA A 140 7.19 -8.56 2.73
C ALA A 140 5.76 -9.11 2.61
N GLN A 141 4.87 -8.70 3.52
CA GLN A 141 3.46 -9.02 3.47
C GLN A 141 2.70 -7.98 2.66
N LEU A 142 1.95 -8.39 1.63
CA LEU A 142 1.10 -7.49 0.86
C LEU A 142 -0.16 -7.14 1.66
N CYS A 143 -0.43 -5.85 1.77
CA CYS A 143 -1.62 -5.28 2.42
C CYS A 143 -2.41 -4.46 1.40
N ILE A 144 -3.70 -4.75 1.23
CA ILE A 144 -4.59 -4.00 0.35
C ILE A 144 -5.29 -2.93 1.17
N GLU A 145 -5.23 -1.70 0.69
CA GLU A 145 -5.84 -0.56 1.38
C GLU A 145 -7.32 -0.43 1.01
N ASP A 146 -8.17 -0.14 2.01
CA ASP A 146 -9.52 0.32 1.75
C ASP A 146 -9.49 1.72 1.15
N LEU A 147 -10.36 1.97 0.16
CA LEU A 147 -10.35 3.23 -0.58
C LEU A 147 -11.73 3.87 -0.61
N PRO A 148 -11.80 5.21 -0.65
CA PRO A 148 -13.06 5.93 -0.59
C PRO A 148 -13.83 5.95 -1.91
N ARG A 149 -15.04 6.51 -1.88
CA ARG A 149 -15.87 6.93 -3.03
C ARG A 149 -16.17 5.80 -4.03
N THR A 150 -15.69 5.94 -5.27
CA THR A 150 -15.95 4.95 -6.34
C THR A 150 -14.86 3.90 -6.46
N CYS A 151 -13.77 4.00 -5.72
CA CYS A 151 -12.70 3.00 -5.71
C CYS A 151 -13.21 1.61 -5.30
N LEU A 152 -12.44 0.57 -5.61
CA LEU A 152 -12.65 -0.77 -5.08
C LEU A 152 -12.19 -0.85 -3.63
N GLY A 153 -12.83 -1.71 -2.84
CA GLY A 153 -12.50 -1.85 -1.42
C GLY A 153 -13.10 -0.76 -0.55
N ARG A 154 -14.15 -0.08 -1.00
CA ARG A 154 -14.81 1.04 -0.30
C ARG A 154 -15.60 0.65 0.95
N ASN A 155 -15.72 -0.63 1.24
CA ASN A 155 -16.34 -1.19 2.43
C ASN A 155 -15.76 -2.59 2.75
N SER A 156 -16.02 -3.08 3.94
CA SER A 156 -15.52 -4.36 4.44
C SER A 156 -15.89 -5.53 3.54
N ALA A 157 -17.14 -5.63 3.11
CA ALA A 157 -17.64 -6.74 2.29
C ALA A 157 -16.92 -6.85 0.95
N GLU A 158 -16.70 -5.71 0.28
CA GLU A 158 -16.01 -5.69 -1.01
C GLU A 158 -14.52 -5.95 -0.85
N LEU A 159 -13.87 -5.33 0.14
CA LEU A 159 -12.44 -5.54 0.40
C LEU A 159 -12.15 -6.99 0.75
N LEU A 160 -12.94 -7.60 1.64
CA LEU A 160 -12.82 -9.01 1.99
C LEU A 160 -13.04 -9.92 0.77
N ARG A 161 -14.00 -9.60 -0.10
CA ARG A 161 -14.22 -10.33 -1.36
C ARG A 161 -12.98 -10.27 -2.27
N ILE A 162 -12.33 -9.11 -2.38
CA ILE A 162 -11.13 -8.92 -3.22
C ILE A 162 -9.98 -9.78 -2.71
N ILE A 163 -9.76 -9.85 -1.41
CA ILE A 163 -8.63 -10.60 -0.83
C ILE A 163 -8.97 -12.05 -0.43
N ALA A 164 -10.25 -12.47 -0.58
CA ALA A 164 -10.69 -13.81 -0.18
C ALA A 164 -9.86 -14.96 -0.78
N PRO A 165 -9.42 -14.90 -2.07
CA PRO A 165 -8.62 -15.99 -2.65
C PRO A 165 -7.21 -16.12 -2.06
N TYR A 166 -6.75 -15.14 -1.28
CA TYR A 166 -5.37 -15.03 -0.81
C TYR A 166 -5.33 -14.81 0.71
N PRO A 167 -5.36 -15.88 1.52
CA PRO A 167 -5.42 -15.76 2.99
C PRO A 167 -4.22 -15.06 3.61
N GLU A 168 -3.06 -15.07 2.95
CA GLU A 168 -1.85 -14.37 3.38
C GLU A 168 -1.86 -12.87 3.10
N VAL A 169 -2.69 -12.40 2.15
CA VAL A 169 -2.85 -10.96 1.86
C VAL A 169 -3.64 -10.33 2.99
N LYS A 170 -3.18 -9.22 3.49
CA LYS A 170 -3.77 -8.50 4.63
C LYS A 170 -4.39 -7.17 4.19
N ILE A 171 -4.89 -6.42 5.14
CA ILE A 171 -5.53 -5.11 4.97
C ILE A 171 -4.64 -4.03 5.57
N CYS A 172 -4.47 -2.95 4.82
CA CYS A 172 -4.12 -1.64 5.34
C CYS A 172 -5.43 -0.88 5.56
N PHE A 173 -5.76 -0.55 6.80
CA PHE A 173 -6.98 0.14 7.14
C PHE A 173 -6.73 1.65 7.25
N ASP A 174 -7.27 2.45 6.33
CA ASP A 174 -7.25 3.91 6.42
C ASP A 174 -8.56 4.42 7.04
N THR A 175 -8.45 4.98 8.24
CA THR A 175 -9.59 5.45 9.03
C THR A 175 -10.38 6.59 8.38
N ASN A 176 -9.79 7.28 7.41
CA ASN A 176 -10.40 8.41 6.70
C ASN A 176 -11.08 8.02 5.38
N HIS A 177 -10.94 6.77 4.95
CA HIS A 177 -11.49 6.28 3.68
C HIS A 177 -12.92 5.72 3.80
N LEU A 178 -13.39 5.38 4.99
CA LEU A 178 -14.74 4.84 5.20
C LEU A 178 -15.81 5.93 5.14
N LEU A 179 -16.40 6.15 3.96
CA LEU A 179 -17.45 7.14 3.77
C LEU A 179 -18.86 6.58 3.83
N SER A 180 -19.03 5.25 3.70
CA SER A 180 -20.31 4.57 3.57
C SER A 180 -20.52 3.42 4.55
N GLU A 181 -19.59 3.21 5.47
CA GLU A 181 -19.62 2.16 6.47
C GLU A 181 -19.12 2.69 7.81
N ASP A 182 -19.70 2.20 8.91
CA ASP A 182 -19.23 2.53 10.25
C ASP A 182 -17.88 1.89 10.55
N LEU A 183 -17.00 2.65 11.18
CA LEU A 183 -15.62 2.26 11.46
C LEU A 183 -15.53 1.03 12.37
N LEU A 184 -16.41 0.92 13.39
CA LEU A 184 -16.43 -0.24 14.29
C LEU A 184 -16.89 -1.47 13.53
N HIS A 185 -17.90 -1.33 12.67
CA HIS A 185 -18.37 -2.43 11.83
C HIS A 185 -17.27 -2.96 10.90
N PHE A 186 -16.48 -2.06 10.28
CA PHE A 186 -15.34 -2.46 9.45
C PHE A 186 -14.31 -3.24 10.27
N VAL A 187 -13.95 -2.75 11.46
CA VAL A 187 -13.00 -3.42 12.35
C VAL A 187 -13.51 -4.78 12.82
N GLU A 188 -14.80 -4.90 13.17
CA GLU A 188 -15.42 -6.18 13.54
C GLU A 188 -15.38 -7.19 12.38
N ALA A 189 -15.68 -6.74 11.15
CA ALA A 189 -15.70 -7.60 9.97
C ALA A 189 -14.29 -8.00 9.50
N CYS A 190 -13.32 -7.08 9.57
CA CYS A 190 -12.00 -7.22 8.97
C CYS A 190 -10.87 -7.46 9.96
N GLY A 191 -11.11 -7.38 11.27
CA GLY A 191 -10.08 -7.29 12.30
C GLY A 191 -8.93 -8.31 12.18
N ASP A 192 -9.23 -9.58 11.92
CA ASP A 192 -8.24 -10.64 11.75
C ASP A 192 -7.37 -10.48 10.48
N ARG A 193 -7.80 -9.63 9.57
CA ARG A 193 -7.10 -9.35 8.30
C ARG A 193 -6.35 -8.03 8.34
N ILE A 194 -6.61 -7.12 9.28
CA ILE A 194 -5.92 -5.84 9.41
C ILE A 194 -4.49 -6.08 9.94
N ALA A 195 -3.49 -5.60 9.19
CA ALA A 195 -2.07 -5.75 9.55
C ALA A 195 -1.34 -4.41 9.69
N THR A 196 -1.90 -3.34 9.14
CA THR A 196 -1.40 -1.96 9.30
C THR A 196 -2.57 -0.99 9.23
N VAL A 197 -2.40 0.20 9.77
CA VAL A 197 -3.45 1.22 9.87
C VAL A 197 -2.87 2.56 9.48
N HIS A 198 -3.59 3.29 8.63
CA HIS A 198 -3.38 4.71 8.40
C HIS A 198 -4.39 5.50 9.25
N VAL A 199 -3.89 6.42 10.04
CA VAL A 199 -4.70 7.33 10.86
C VAL A 199 -4.46 8.74 10.36
N SER A 200 -5.49 9.38 9.81
CA SER A 200 -5.40 10.72 9.24
C SER A 200 -6.60 11.61 9.64
#